data_388c050e85c154fadbcb4d8087c58407
#
_entry.id   388c050e85c154fadbcb4d8087c58407
#
_cell.length_a   1.000
_cell.length_b   1.000
_cell.length_c   1.000
_cell.angle_alpha   90.00
_cell.angle_beta   90.00
_cell.angle_gamma   90.00
#
_symmetry.space_group_name_H-M   'P 1'
#
loop_
_entity.id
_entity.type
_entity.pdbx_description
1 polymer ?
#
loop_
_entity_poly.entity_id
_entity_poly.type
_entity_poly.pdbx_seq_one_letter_code
_entity_poly.pdbx_strand_id
1 'polypeptide(L)'
;MRNIKAFFILFLLISNYQLFAQKKNLNIIYIGDSITQGVQLADPGTEAPPAIATAWLRKQKGMGKVEFSNQGVSGFTTVDFLPSTNTVFPRADKAAAALNSKDATLVFFIMLGTNDSAITGPNGSPVSPEKYHDNLKTIIDRLLKHFPNSKFVIQKPIWYSPNTYNGSMYLQEGLSRLQSYFPQIDQLVSEYKKANPGHVFTTDSKAFDYFSKHYLTDLIPEQGHEGIFYLHPNSKGAVTLGQFWGEAIYKVIAN
;
A
#
# COMPACT_ATOMS: atom_id res chain seq x y z
N MET A 1 52.59 14.04 -64.65
CA MET A 1 51.58 14.71 -63.81
C MET A 1 50.81 13.64 -63.08
N ARG A 2 51.01 13.49 -61.79
CA ARG A 2 50.48 12.39 -60.97
C ARG A 2 49.41 12.96 -60.04
N ASN A 3 48.13 12.62 -60.26
CA ASN A 3 47.01 13.05 -59.45
C ASN A 3 46.98 12.26 -58.13
N ILE A 4 47.20 12.93 -57.00
CA ILE A 4 47.04 12.40 -55.67
C ILE A 4 45.59 12.68 -55.26
N LYS A 5 44.78 11.62 -55.19
CA LYS A 5 43.42 11.67 -54.61
C LYS A 5 43.58 11.55 -53.07
N ALA A 6 43.35 12.64 -52.38
CA ALA A 6 43.26 12.63 -50.91
C ALA A 6 41.95 11.95 -50.45
N PHE A 7 42.06 10.84 -49.71
CA PHE A 7 40.95 10.13 -49.10
C PHE A 7 40.74 10.77 -47.70
N PHE A 8 39.62 11.52 -47.55
CA PHE A 8 39.17 12.00 -46.24
C PHE A 8 38.41 10.86 -45.55
N ILE A 9 39.04 10.23 -44.56
CA ILE A 9 38.36 9.28 -43.64
C ILE A 9 37.72 10.11 -42.55
N LEU A 10 36.39 10.26 -42.65
CA LEU A 10 35.55 10.86 -41.59
C LEU A 10 35.35 9.82 -40.48
N PHE A 11 36.12 9.95 -39.39
CA PHE A 11 35.91 9.14 -38.19
C PHE A 11 34.68 9.65 -37.45
N LEU A 12 33.54 8.98 -37.65
CA LEU A 12 32.33 9.16 -36.86
C LEU A 12 32.56 8.57 -35.46
N LEU A 13 32.93 9.43 -34.49
CA LEU A 13 32.92 9.14 -33.07
C LEU A 13 31.43 8.99 -32.65
N ILE A 14 30.91 7.78 -32.69
CA ILE A 14 29.63 7.44 -32.05
C ILE A 14 29.89 7.47 -30.55
N SER A 15 29.65 8.61 -29.94
CA SER A 15 29.61 8.75 -28.49
C SER A 15 28.39 7.95 -28.00
N ASN A 16 28.63 6.75 -27.49
CA ASN A 16 27.65 6.00 -26.73
C ASN A 16 27.36 6.76 -25.44
N TYR A 17 26.51 7.77 -25.49
CA TYR A 17 25.84 8.29 -24.30
C TYR A 17 24.91 7.20 -23.80
N GLN A 18 25.40 6.37 -22.89
CA GLN A 18 24.51 5.59 -22.03
C GLN A 18 23.74 6.63 -21.22
N LEU A 19 22.52 6.92 -21.64
CA LEU A 19 21.54 7.60 -20.81
C LEU A 19 21.32 6.71 -19.59
N PHE A 20 22.06 6.95 -18.52
CA PHE A 20 21.73 6.36 -17.24
C PHE A 20 20.36 6.92 -16.86
N ALA A 21 19.33 6.11 -17.01
CA ALA A 21 18.00 6.49 -16.55
C ALA A 21 18.11 6.95 -15.10
N GLN A 22 17.69 8.19 -14.84
CA GLN A 22 17.75 8.77 -13.49
C GLN A 22 17.02 7.85 -12.52
N LYS A 23 17.68 7.45 -11.44
CA LYS A 23 17.08 6.63 -10.41
C LYS A 23 15.90 7.35 -9.76
N LYS A 24 14.81 6.64 -9.56
CA LYS A 24 13.59 7.16 -8.94
C LYS A 24 13.69 7.02 -7.42
N ASN A 25 13.70 8.13 -6.71
CA ASN A 25 13.60 8.14 -5.24
C ASN A 25 12.14 8.13 -4.81
N LEU A 26 11.83 7.43 -3.72
CA LEU A 26 10.49 7.31 -3.17
C LEU A 26 10.49 7.65 -1.69
N ASN A 27 9.43 8.32 -1.25
CA ASN A 27 9.06 8.48 0.14
C ASN A 27 7.64 7.92 0.33
N ILE A 28 7.48 6.90 1.19
CA ILE A 28 6.25 6.13 1.27
C ILE A 28 5.63 6.29 2.65
N ILE A 29 4.36 6.67 2.67
CA ILE A 29 3.53 6.69 3.89
C ILE A 29 2.58 5.50 3.80
N TYR A 30 2.78 4.50 4.67
CA TYR A 30 1.89 3.36 4.78
C TYR A 30 0.81 3.65 5.80
N ILE A 31 -0.42 3.72 5.36
CA ILE A 31 -1.64 3.92 6.15
C ILE A 31 -2.38 2.60 6.25
N GLY A 32 -2.77 2.19 7.46
CA GLY A 32 -3.49 0.94 7.65
C GLY A 32 -3.76 0.61 9.11
N ASP A 33 -4.11 -0.62 9.34
CA ASP A 33 -4.50 -1.19 10.63
C ASP A 33 -3.36 -1.97 11.31
N SER A 34 -3.72 -2.99 12.13
CA SER A 34 -2.78 -3.88 12.85
C SER A 34 -1.84 -4.63 11.91
N ILE A 35 -2.31 -5.01 10.72
CA ILE A 35 -1.51 -5.74 9.72
C ILE A 35 -0.41 -4.81 9.18
N THR A 36 -0.74 -3.56 8.89
CA THR A 36 0.22 -2.54 8.47
C THR A 36 1.18 -2.20 9.60
N GLN A 37 0.68 -2.09 10.83
CA GLN A 37 1.51 -1.85 12.02
C GLN A 37 2.52 -2.97 12.24
N GLY A 38 2.18 -4.22 11.91
CA GLY A 38 2.99 -5.40 12.17
C GLY A 38 2.76 -5.96 13.57
N VAL A 39 1.51 -5.91 14.05
CA VAL A 39 1.14 -6.48 15.36
C VAL A 39 1.48 -7.97 15.43
N GLN A 40 2.00 -8.41 16.57
CA GLN A 40 2.48 -9.76 16.87
C GLN A 40 3.78 -10.19 16.15
N LEU A 41 4.40 -9.34 15.33
CA LEU A 41 5.75 -9.59 14.84
C LEU A 41 6.78 -9.23 15.92
N ALA A 42 7.92 -9.92 15.94
CA ALA A 42 8.95 -9.73 16.96
C ALA A 42 9.59 -8.33 16.89
N ASP A 43 9.86 -7.86 15.67
CA ASP A 43 10.36 -6.51 15.41
C ASP A 43 9.59 -5.86 14.24
N PRO A 44 8.46 -5.18 14.52
CA PRO A 44 7.69 -4.51 13.48
C PRO A 44 8.49 -3.48 12.67
N GLY A 45 9.57 -2.92 13.23
CA GLY A 45 10.43 -1.95 12.55
C GLY A 45 11.12 -2.52 11.31
N THR A 46 11.41 -3.81 11.32
CA THR A 46 12.09 -4.53 10.23
C THR A 46 11.24 -5.62 9.57
N GLU A 47 10.28 -6.18 10.31
CA GLU A 47 9.49 -7.34 9.86
C GLU A 47 8.10 -6.98 9.34
N ALA A 48 7.56 -5.82 9.67
CA ALA A 48 6.23 -5.43 9.18
C ALA A 48 6.21 -5.29 7.65
N PRO A 49 5.06 -5.56 6.99
CA PRO A 49 4.94 -5.46 5.54
C PRO A 49 5.45 -4.15 4.93
N PRO A 50 5.28 -2.95 5.54
CA PRO A 50 5.90 -1.72 5.09
C PRO A 50 7.42 -1.76 5.00
N ALA A 51 8.09 -2.32 6.01
CA ALA A 51 9.54 -2.43 6.05
C ALA A 51 10.04 -3.40 4.97
N ILE A 52 9.39 -4.55 4.84
CA ILE A 52 9.70 -5.57 3.82
C ILE A 52 9.49 -4.99 2.41
N ALA A 53 8.35 -4.34 2.15
CA ALA A 53 8.06 -3.72 0.85
C ALA A 53 9.13 -2.68 0.48
N THR A 54 9.51 -1.85 1.44
CA THR A 54 10.57 -0.84 1.26
C THR A 54 11.93 -1.48 0.98
N ALA A 55 12.30 -2.52 1.72
CA ALA A 55 13.54 -3.27 1.51
C ALA A 55 13.56 -3.97 0.14
N TRP A 56 12.42 -4.48 -0.32
CA TRP A 56 12.26 -5.08 -1.64
C TRP A 56 12.43 -4.02 -2.74
N LEU A 57 11.76 -2.85 -2.61
CA LEU A 57 11.86 -1.74 -3.56
C LEU A 57 13.29 -1.24 -3.75
N ARG A 58 14.07 -1.10 -2.67
CA ARG A 58 15.48 -0.68 -2.71
C ARG A 58 16.36 -1.54 -3.61
N LYS A 59 15.96 -2.79 -3.85
CA LYS A 59 16.69 -3.76 -4.69
C LYS A 59 16.26 -3.71 -6.17
N GLN A 60 15.20 -2.97 -6.51
CA GLN A 60 14.66 -2.98 -7.87
C GLN A 60 15.45 -2.08 -8.81
N LYS A 61 15.54 -2.50 -10.08
CA LYS A 61 16.22 -1.73 -11.14
C LYS A 61 15.57 -0.35 -11.30
N GLY A 62 16.39 0.69 -11.39
CA GLY A 62 15.91 2.05 -11.57
C GLY A 62 15.45 2.75 -10.28
N MET A 63 15.44 2.05 -9.13
CA MET A 63 15.16 2.66 -7.84
C MET A 63 16.41 3.32 -7.25
N GLY A 64 16.23 4.49 -6.64
CA GLY A 64 17.22 5.21 -5.87
C GLY A 64 16.99 5.03 -4.36
N LYS A 65 16.99 6.15 -3.63
CA LYS A 65 16.68 6.16 -2.21
C LYS A 65 15.19 5.88 -2.00
N VAL A 66 14.86 4.95 -1.10
CA VAL A 66 13.47 4.66 -0.70
C VAL A 66 13.38 4.79 0.81
N GLU A 67 12.60 5.76 1.27
CA GLU A 67 12.29 5.99 2.69
C GLU A 67 10.82 5.70 2.96
N PHE A 68 10.47 5.43 4.20
CA PHE A 68 9.09 5.17 4.56
C PHE A 68 8.74 5.62 5.98
N SER A 69 7.46 5.77 6.21
CA SER A 69 6.87 5.92 7.54
C SER A 69 5.68 4.98 7.66
N ASN A 70 5.69 4.13 8.68
CA ASN A 70 4.58 3.24 9.00
C ASN A 70 3.58 3.98 9.90
N GLN A 71 2.38 4.22 9.40
CA GLN A 71 1.28 4.88 10.08
C GLN A 71 0.14 3.90 10.40
N GLY A 72 0.40 2.59 10.37
CA GLY A 72 -0.53 1.56 10.81
C GLY A 72 -0.90 1.70 12.29
N VAL A 73 -2.18 1.46 12.62
CA VAL A 73 -2.70 1.48 13.99
C VAL A 73 -3.69 0.34 14.19
N SER A 74 -3.37 -0.53 15.14
CA SER A 74 -4.19 -1.70 15.46
C SER A 74 -5.62 -1.31 15.82
N GLY A 75 -6.60 -2.04 15.27
CA GLY A 75 -8.03 -1.85 15.52
C GLY A 75 -8.68 -0.70 14.75
N PHE A 76 -7.90 0.09 13.99
CA PHE A 76 -8.44 1.29 13.35
C PHE A 76 -9.10 1.00 12.00
N THR A 77 -10.13 1.80 11.71
CA THR A 77 -10.99 1.76 10.52
C THR A 77 -10.72 2.95 9.61
N THR A 78 -11.37 3.01 8.47
CA THR A 78 -11.41 4.22 7.63
C THR A 78 -12.01 5.41 8.38
N VAL A 79 -12.92 5.18 9.35
CA VAL A 79 -13.54 6.25 10.16
C VAL A 79 -12.50 6.95 11.03
N ASP A 80 -11.57 6.19 11.64
CA ASP A 80 -10.49 6.76 12.47
C ASP A 80 -9.51 7.62 11.67
N PHE A 81 -9.33 7.28 10.40
CA PHE A 81 -8.46 8.03 9.49
C PHE A 81 -9.14 9.22 8.80
N LEU A 82 -10.42 9.49 9.07
CA LEU A 82 -11.07 10.69 8.56
C LEU A 82 -10.43 11.96 9.13
N PRO A 83 -10.19 12.98 8.32
CA PRO A 83 -9.65 14.27 8.78
C PRO A 83 -10.50 14.92 9.89
N SER A 84 -11.81 14.70 9.86
CA SER A 84 -12.77 15.25 10.82
C SER A 84 -12.67 14.67 12.22
N THR A 85 -12.16 13.43 12.36
CA THR A 85 -12.02 12.79 13.68
C THR A 85 -10.83 13.31 14.47
N ASN A 86 -9.84 13.89 13.79
CA ASN A 86 -8.61 14.41 14.38
C ASN A 86 -7.85 13.37 15.24
N THR A 87 -7.97 12.09 14.91
CA THR A 87 -7.30 10.99 15.63
C THR A 87 -5.91 10.70 15.04
N VAL A 88 -5.84 9.92 13.95
CA VAL A 88 -4.57 9.50 13.33
C VAL A 88 -4.25 10.22 12.02
N PHE A 89 -5.23 10.85 11.38
CA PHE A 89 -5.00 11.61 10.16
C PHE A 89 -3.91 12.68 10.33
N PRO A 90 -3.89 13.51 11.39
CA PRO A 90 -2.83 14.51 11.61
C PRO A 90 -1.44 13.89 11.72
N ARG A 91 -1.33 12.67 12.26
CA ARG A 91 -0.05 11.96 12.36
C ARG A 91 0.45 11.53 10.98
N ALA A 92 -0.42 10.97 10.13
CA ALA A 92 -0.08 10.59 8.77
C ALA A 92 0.26 11.82 7.90
N ASP A 93 -0.50 12.90 8.02
CA ASP A 93 -0.26 14.17 7.33
C ASP A 93 1.09 14.78 7.73
N LYS A 94 1.42 14.81 9.02
CA LYS A 94 2.72 15.27 9.54
C LYS A 94 3.88 14.41 9.06
N ALA A 95 3.72 13.08 9.04
CA ALA A 95 4.73 12.17 8.52
C ALA A 95 4.96 12.39 7.02
N ALA A 96 3.89 12.61 6.26
CA ALA A 96 3.98 12.96 4.85
C ALA A 96 4.70 14.29 4.61
N ALA A 97 4.38 15.31 5.40
CA ALA A 97 5.05 16.61 5.31
C ALA A 97 6.56 16.51 5.61
N ALA A 98 6.94 15.68 6.58
CA ALA A 98 8.35 15.47 6.94
C ALA A 98 9.14 14.74 5.84
N LEU A 99 8.50 13.85 5.08
CA LEU A 99 9.11 13.09 3.99
C LEU A 99 8.89 13.72 2.60
N ASN A 100 8.03 14.73 2.46
CA ASN A 100 7.78 15.37 1.17
C ASN A 100 9.00 16.17 0.71
N SER A 101 9.57 15.77 -0.41
CA SER A 101 10.75 16.41 -0.99
C SER A 101 10.63 16.52 -2.50
N LYS A 102 11.36 17.49 -3.11
CA LYS A 102 11.36 17.67 -4.57
C LYS A 102 12.10 16.55 -5.31
N ASP A 103 12.97 15.83 -4.59
CA ASP A 103 13.85 14.83 -5.18
C ASP A 103 13.28 13.41 -5.10
N ALA A 104 12.11 13.24 -4.52
CA ALA A 104 11.45 11.95 -4.36
C ALA A 104 9.94 12.02 -4.62
N THR A 105 9.39 10.97 -5.22
CA THR A 105 7.93 10.84 -5.35
C THR A 105 7.35 10.44 -3.99
N LEU A 106 6.41 11.23 -3.49
CA LEU A 106 5.62 10.86 -2.29
C LEU A 106 4.52 9.88 -2.70
N VAL A 107 4.48 8.75 -2.01
CA VAL A 107 3.49 7.68 -2.24
C VAL A 107 2.74 7.41 -0.94
N PHE A 108 1.43 7.44 -0.99
CA PHE A 108 0.57 6.90 0.07
C PHE A 108 0.13 5.49 -0.31
N PHE A 109 0.50 4.52 0.51
CA PHE A 109 0.04 3.15 0.38
C PHE A 109 -1.00 2.88 1.45
N ILE A 110 -2.23 2.55 1.07
CA ILE A 110 -3.37 2.46 1.99
C ILE A 110 -3.92 1.03 1.98
N MET A 111 -3.93 0.36 3.14
CA MET A 111 -4.67 -0.88 3.36
C MET A 111 -5.50 -0.75 4.63
N LEU A 112 -6.77 -0.43 4.47
CA LEU A 112 -7.81 -0.37 5.49
C LEU A 112 -9.00 -1.21 5.03
N GLY A 113 -9.89 -1.56 5.94
CA GLY A 113 -11.11 -2.30 5.62
C GLY A 113 -11.32 -3.53 6.49
N THR A 114 -10.26 -4.14 7.02
CA THR A 114 -10.37 -5.29 7.90
C THR A 114 -11.26 -4.96 9.10
N ASN A 115 -10.95 -3.89 9.81
CA ASN A 115 -11.73 -3.46 10.98
C ASN A 115 -13.07 -2.84 10.59
N ASP A 116 -13.17 -2.15 9.47
CA ASP A 116 -14.42 -1.64 8.90
C ASP A 116 -15.43 -2.76 8.68
N SER A 117 -14.96 -3.96 8.32
CA SER A 117 -15.80 -5.11 8.00
C SER A 117 -16.36 -5.82 9.23
N ALA A 118 -15.86 -5.57 10.44
CA ALA A 118 -16.35 -6.19 11.66
C ALA A 118 -17.86 -5.94 11.88
N ILE A 119 -18.53 -6.89 12.49
CA ILE A 119 -19.95 -6.77 12.90
C ILE A 119 -20.05 -5.80 14.08
N THR A 120 -19.13 -5.93 15.04
CA THR A 120 -19.03 -5.04 16.21
C THR A 120 -17.58 -4.93 16.68
N GLY A 121 -17.26 -3.89 17.42
CA GLY A 121 -16.00 -3.67 18.14
C GLY A 121 -15.23 -2.45 17.64
N PRO A 122 -14.62 -2.45 16.46
CA PRO A 122 -13.89 -1.31 15.94
C PRO A 122 -14.78 -0.08 15.73
N ASN A 123 -14.18 1.11 15.85
CA ASN A 123 -14.89 2.37 15.70
C ASN A 123 -15.59 2.49 14.34
N GLY A 124 -16.89 2.78 14.39
CA GLY A 124 -17.72 2.95 13.20
C GLY A 124 -18.12 1.66 12.49
N SER A 125 -17.61 0.46 12.91
CA SER A 125 -18.02 -0.81 12.33
C SER A 125 -19.45 -1.20 12.74
N PRO A 126 -20.19 -1.88 11.85
CA PRO A 126 -19.88 -2.19 10.45
C PRO A 126 -19.95 -0.97 9.54
N VAL A 127 -18.95 -0.76 8.71
CA VAL A 127 -18.95 0.30 7.70
C VAL A 127 -19.60 -0.26 6.42
N SER A 128 -20.63 0.42 5.88
CA SER A 128 -21.21 -0.02 4.61
C SER A 128 -20.26 0.15 3.44
N PRO A 129 -20.40 -0.60 2.34
CA PRO A 129 -19.54 -0.46 1.17
C PRO A 129 -19.47 0.97 0.62
N GLU A 130 -20.61 1.65 0.54
CA GLU A 130 -20.71 3.03 0.06
C GLU A 130 -19.97 3.99 1.02
N LYS A 131 -20.15 3.79 2.33
CA LYS A 131 -19.47 4.62 3.33
C LYS A 131 -17.97 4.38 3.35
N TYR A 132 -17.53 3.14 3.12
CA TYR A 132 -16.11 2.81 2.96
C TYR A 132 -15.49 3.54 1.76
N HIS A 133 -16.18 3.55 0.61
CA HIS A 133 -15.79 4.33 -0.57
C HIS A 133 -15.64 5.82 -0.23
N ASP A 134 -16.66 6.42 0.40
CA ASP A 134 -16.69 7.85 0.75
C ASP A 134 -15.60 8.23 1.75
N ASN A 135 -15.34 7.34 2.72
CA ASN A 135 -14.27 7.54 3.70
C ASN A 135 -12.91 7.56 3.01
N LEU A 136 -12.60 6.55 2.17
CA LEU A 136 -11.35 6.52 1.40
C LEU A 136 -11.21 7.75 0.51
N LYS A 137 -12.29 8.13 -0.18
CA LYS A 137 -12.31 9.33 -1.02
C LYS A 137 -11.97 10.59 -0.20
N THR A 138 -12.59 10.75 0.96
CA THR A 138 -12.36 11.90 1.86
C THR A 138 -10.90 11.97 2.34
N ILE A 139 -10.31 10.82 2.69
CA ILE A 139 -8.91 10.72 3.11
C ILE A 139 -7.99 11.12 1.96
N ILE A 140 -8.20 10.54 0.77
CA ILE A 140 -7.38 10.79 -0.41
C ILE A 140 -7.50 12.24 -0.88
N ASP A 141 -8.71 12.79 -0.99
CA ASP A 141 -8.93 14.17 -1.41
C ASP A 141 -8.19 15.15 -0.49
N ARG A 142 -8.22 14.91 0.82
CA ARG A 142 -7.52 15.76 1.79
C ARG A 142 -6.01 15.68 1.63
N LEU A 143 -5.46 14.47 1.52
CA LEU A 143 -4.02 14.27 1.31
C LEU A 143 -3.57 14.81 -0.05
N LEU A 144 -4.34 14.60 -1.11
CA LEU A 144 -4.03 15.11 -2.43
C LEU A 144 -4.06 16.65 -2.49
N LYS A 145 -4.96 17.27 -1.73
CA LYS A 145 -4.99 18.73 -1.56
C LYS A 145 -3.73 19.26 -0.87
N HIS A 146 -3.19 18.54 0.12
CA HIS A 146 -1.95 18.93 0.82
C HIS A 146 -0.70 18.57 0.01
N PHE A 147 -0.72 17.47 -0.74
CA PHE A 147 0.41 16.91 -1.49
C PHE A 147 0.00 16.64 -2.96
N PRO A 148 -0.18 17.68 -3.78
CA PRO A 148 -0.80 17.57 -5.11
C PRO A 148 -0.01 16.72 -6.12
N ASN A 149 1.27 16.47 -5.88
CA ASN A 149 2.11 15.62 -6.75
C ASN A 149 2.25 14.18 -6.25
N SER A 150 1.55 13.81 -5.17
CA SER A 150 1.64 12.47 -4.59
C SER A 150 0.88 11.43 -5.40
N LYS A 151 1.26 10.17 -5.18
CA LYS A 151 0.55 9.00 -5.73
C LYS A 151 -0.05 8.19 -4.60
N PHE A 152 -1.15 7.52 -4.88
CA PHE A 152 -1.87 6.65 -3.95
C PHE A 152 -1.97 5.25 -4.54
N VAL A 153 -1.64 4.26 -3.74
CA VAL A 153 -1.86 2.85 -4.05
C VAL A 153 -2.78 2.27 -2.99
N ILE A 154 -3.98 1.88 -3.37
CA ILE A 154 -4.96 1.30 -2.47
C ILE A 154 -4.85 -0.22 -2.58
N GLN A 155 -4.41 -0.87 -1.50
CA GLN A 155 -4.33 -2.31 -1.38
C GLN A 155 -5.69 -2.86 -0.96
N LYS A 156 -6.23 -3.81 -1.74
CA LYS A 156 -7.38 -4.61 -1.32
C LYS A 156 -6.98 -5.41 -0.08
N PRO A 157 -7.75 -5.36 1.04
CA PRO A 157 -7.41 -6.07 2.27
C PRO A 157 -7.18 -7.56 2.05
N ILE A 158 -6.36 -8.18 2.90
CA ILE A 158 -6.13 -9.62 2.85
C ILE A 158 -7.28 -10.40 3.51
N TRP A 159 -7.33 -11.70 3.23
CA TRP A 159 -8.28 -12.62 3.81
C TRP A 159 -8.01 -12.84 5.32
N TYR A 160 -9.07 -13.07 6.07
CA TYR A 160 -9.04 -13.62 7.42
C TYR A 160 -10.06 -14.76 7.55
N SER A 161 -9.90 -15.64 8.56
CA SER A 161 -10.76 -16.79 8.70
C SER A 161 -12.20 -16.41 9.11
N PRO A 162 -13.23 -17.12 8.58
CA PRO A 162 -14.64 -16.76 8.79
C PRO A 162 -15.14 -16.96 10.22
N ASN A 163 -14.33 -17.52 11.11
CA ASN A 163 -14.60 -17.64 12.54
C ASN A 163 -13.82 -16.62 13.38
N THR A 164 -13.29 -15.56 12.76
CA THR A 164 -12.55 -14.51 13.46
C THR A 164 -13.47 -13.80 14.46
N TYR A 165 -13.23 -14.02 15.74
CA TYR A 165 -13.92 -13.37 16.84
C TYR A 165 -13.00 -13.32 18.06
N ASN A 166 -12.30 -12.17 18.19
CA ASN A 166 -11.45 -11.83 19.34
C ASN A 166 -12.22 -10.86 20.27
N GLY A 167 -11.67 -9.71 20.60
CA GLY A 167 -12.44 -8.62 21.24
C GLY A 167 -13.42 -7.92 20.29
N SER A 168 -13.28 -8.14 18.99
CA SER A 168 -14.14 -7.67 17.91
C SER A 168 -14.73 -8.87 17.17
N MET A 169 -15.97 -8.75 16.74
CA MET A 169 -16.70 -9.82 16.05
C MET A 169 -16.73 -9.56 14.55
N TYR A 170 -16.08 -10.44 13.78
CA TYR A 170 -16.01 -10.34 12.31
C TYR A 170 -16.87 -11.40 11.65
N LEU A 171 -16.58 -12.67 11.89
CA LEU A 171 -17.27 -13.85 11.38
C LEU A 171 -17.37 -13.88 9.84
N GLN A 172 -18.16 -14.80 9.32
CA GLN A 172 -18.41 -14.92 7.88
C GLN A 172 -19.08 -13.66 7.31
N GLU A 173 -19.94 -13.01 8.09
CA GLU A 173 -20.60 -11.76 7.66
C GLU A 173 -19.59 -10.64 7.44
N GLY A 174 -18.63 -10.47 8.36
CA GLY A 174 -17.55 -9.50 8.20
C GLY A 174 -16.68 -9.82 7.00
N LEU A 175 -16.30 -11.09 6.78
CA LEU A 175 -15.52 -11.50 5.62
C LEU A 175 -16.26 -11.21 4.30
N SER A 176 -17.57 -11.44 4.26
CA SER A 176 -18.40 -11.11 3.09
C SER A 176 -18.45 -9.58 2.86
N ARG A 177 -18.54 -8.79 3.94
CA ARG A 177 -18.47 -7.33 3.88
C ARG A 177 -17.11 -6.84 3.41
N LEU A 178 -16.01 -7.44 3.89
CA LEU A 178 -14.66 -7.14 3.41
C LEU A 178 -14.55 -7.28 1.89
N GLN A 179 -15.07 -8.38 1.34
CA GLN A 179 -15.05 -8.61 -0.11
C GLN A 179 -15.91 -7.59 -0.87
N SER A 180 -16.99 -7.09 -0.27
CA SER A 180 -17.85 -6.06 -0.88
C SER A 180 -17.15 -4.69 -1.02
N TYR A 181 -16.03 -4.46 -0.35
CA TYR A 181 -15.21 -3.26 -0.51
C TYR A 181 -14.36 -3.28 -1.79
N PHE A 182 -14.09 -4.45 -2.37
CA PHE A 182 -13.24 -4.53 -3.56
C PHE A 182 -13.80 -3.77 -4.76
N PRO A 183 -15.08 -3.96 -5.16
CA PRO A 183 -15.66 -3.15 -6.22
C PRO A 183 -15.72 -1.65 -5.88
N GLN A 184 -15.84 -1.28 -4.59
CA GLN A 184 -15.81 0.11 -4.16
C GLN A 184 -14.44 0.75 -4.37
N ILE A 185 -13.36 0.01 -4.10
CA ILE A 185 -11.99 0.45 -4.40
C ILE A 185 -11.81 0.63 -5.91
N ASP A 186 -12.27 -0.34 -6.72
CA ASP A 186 -12.14 -0.28 -8.18
C ASP A 186 -12.94 0.89 -8.75
N GLN A 187 -14.14 1.15 -8.23
CA GLN A 187 -14.96 2.32 -8.57
C GLN A 187 -14.23 3.62 -8.24
N LEU A 188 -13.73 3.76 -7.03
CA LEU A 188 -13.01 4.94 -6.56
C LEU A 188 -11.81 5.26 -7.47
N VAL A 189 -11.01 4.26 -7.82
CA VAL A 189 -9.87 4.44 -8.73
C VAL A 189 -10.33 4.85 -10.13
N SER A 190 -11.46 4.30 -10.61
CA SER A 190 -12.04 4.71 -11.89
C SER A 190 -12.49 6.18 -11.90
N GLU A 191 -13.02 6.67 -10.78
CA GLU A 191 -13.40 8.08 -10.60
C GLU A 191 -12.16 8.99 -10.67
N TYR A 192 -11.09 8.66 -9.93
CA TYR A 192 -9.84 9.42 -9.97
C TYR A 192 -9.14 9.34 -11.33
N LYS A 193 -9.24 8.23 -12.04
CA LYS A 193 -8.69 8.13 -13.39
C LYS A 193 -9.31 9.15 -14.35
N LYS A 194 -10.56 9.56 -14.11
CA LYS A 194 -11.24 10.60 -14.89
C LYS A 194 -10.95 12.02 -14.37
N ALA A 195 -10.98 12.19 -13.05
CA ALA A 195 -10.88 13.51 -12.42
C ALA A 195 -9.41 13.96 -12.21
N ASN A 196 -8.53 13.05 -11.80
CA ASN A 196 -7.11 13.29 -11.48
C ASN A 196 -6.25 12.12 -12.01
N PRO A 197 -6.06 12.01 -13.34
CA PRO A 197 -5.34 10.89 -13.93
C PRO A 197 -3.89 10.80 -13.42
N GLY A 198 -3.42 9.58 -13.18
CA GLY A 198 -2.05 9.33 -12.78
C GLY A 198 -1.75 9.47 -11.27
N HIS A 199 -2.76 9.70 -10.43
CA HIS A 199 -2.56 9.86 -8.98
C HIS A 199 -3.02 8.67 -8.15
N VAL A 200 -4.14 8.01 -8.47
CA VAL A 200 -4.73 6.96 -7.63
C VAL A 200 -4.79 5.64 -8.38
N PHE A 201 -4.29 4.60 -7.74
CA PHE A 201 -4.16 3.25 -8.29
C PHE A 201 -4.65 2.21 -7.26
N THR A 202 -4.97 1.02 -7.71
CA THR A 202 -5.29 -0.11 -6.84
C THR A 202 -4.49 -1.35 -7.20
N THR A 203 -4.44 -2.30 -6.27
CA THR A 203 -3.92 -3.64 -6.49
C THR A 203 -5.00 -4.57 -7.01
N ASP A 204 -4.60 -5.76 -7.51
CA ASP A 204 -5.51 -6.87 -7.73
C ASP A 204 -5.86 -7.58 -6.40
N SER A 205 -6.65 -8.66 -6.46
CA SER A 205 -7.04 -9.46 -5.29
C SER A 205 -6.05 -10.58 -4.94
N LYS A 206 -4.89 -10.64 -5.59
CA LYS A 206 -3.94 -11.76 -5.41
C LYS A 206 -3.52 -11.99 -3.97
N ALA A 207 -3.31 -10.92 -3.19
CA ALA A 207 -2.97 -11.06 -1.79
C ALA A 207 -4.11 -11.71 -0.99
N PHE A 208 -5.37 -11.29 -1.22
CA PHE A 208 -6.53 -11.93 -0.60
C PHE A 208 -6.61 -13.42 -0.95
N ASP A 209 -6.51 -13.76 -2.23
CA ASP A 209 -6.57 -15.13 -2.72
C ASP A 209 -5.41 -15.99 -2.20
N TYR A 210 -4.23 -15.41 -2.08
CA TYR A 210 -3.06 -16.08 -1.50
C TYR A 210 -3.31 -16.43 -0.03
N PHE A 211 -3.66 -15.46 0.80
CA PHE A 211 -3.86 -15.70 2.23
C PHE A 211 -5.02 -16.63 2.54
N SER A 212 -6.08 -16.64 1.72
CA SER A 212 -7.18 -17.60 1.85
C SER A 212 -6.74 -19.06 1.66
N LYS A 213 -5.64 -19.31 0.94
CA LYS A 213 -5.11 -20.64 0.64
C LYS A 213 -3.94 -21.02 1.55
N HIS A 214 -3.21 -20.05 2.09
CA HIS A 214 -1.96 -20.27 2.83
C HIS A 214 -2.05 -19.86 4.30
N TYR A 215 -3.26 -19.63 4.82
CA TYR A 215 -3.47 -19.13 6.18
C TYR A 215 -2.81 -19.98 7.26
N LEU A 216 -2.81 -21.30 7.12
CA LEU A 216 -2.20 -22.23 8.10
C LEU A 216 -0.68 -22.05 8.24
N THR A 217 0.00 -21.53 7.23
CA THR A 217 1.46 -21.38 7.21
C THR A 217 1.91 -19.94 7.31
N ASP A 218 1.06 -18.99 6.92
CA ASP A 218 1.44 -17.60 6.73
C ASP A 218 0.69 -16.62 7.66
N LEU A 219 -0.37 -17.10 8.35
CA LEU A 219 -1.04 -16.34 9.41
C LEU A 219 -0.80 -16.99 10.78
N ILE A 220 -0.93 -16.18 11.82
CA ILE A 220 -0.79 -16.59 13.22
C ILE A 220 -2.06 -17.33 13.63
N PRO A 221 -1.99 -18.53 14.26
CA PRO A 221 -3.15 -19.13 14.92
C PRO A 221 -3.43 -18.36 16.21
N GLU A 222 -4.58 -17.70 16.27
CA GLU A 222 -5.01 -16.89 17.39
C GLU A 222 -6.22 -17.54 18.07
N GLN A 223 -6.27 -17.49 19.41
CA GLN A 223 -7.41 -18.02 20.16
C GLN A 223 -8.53 -16.97 20.24
N GLY A 224 -9.72 -17.31 19.80
CA GLY A 224 -10.91 -16.48 19.86
C GLY A 224 -12.12 -17.18 20.50
N HIS A 225 -13.26 -16.49 20.46
CA HIS A 225 -14.51 -17.00 21.00
C HIS A 225 -15.09 -18.20 20.21
N GLU A 226 -14.78 -18.28 18.91
CA GLU A 226 -15.18 -19.35 18.00
C GLU A 226 -14.00 -20.30 17.66
N GLY A 227 -13.10 -20.51 18.62
CA GLY A 227 -11.93 -21.36 18.49
C GLY A 227 -10.74 -20.64 17.85
N ILE A 228 -9.83 -21.41 17.26
CA ILE A 228 -8.64 -20.84 16.60
C ILE A 228 -9.04 -20.14 15.32
N PHE A 229 -8.65 -18.88 15.19
CA PHE A 229 -8.85 -18.07 14.00
C PHE A 229 -7.50 -17.57 13.44
N TYR A 230 -7.53 -17.03 12.22
CA TYR A 230 -6.36 -16.56 11.49
C TYR A 230 -6.64 -15.17 10.92
N LEU A 231 -5.89 -14.17 11.36
CA LEU A 231 -6.07 -12.77 10.98
C LEU A 231 -4.74 -12.08 10.67
N HIS A 232 -3.78 -12.17 11.56
CA HIS A 232 -2.53 -11.45 11.45
C HIS A 232 -1.45 -12.30 10.78
N PRO A 233 -0.67 -11.74 9.82
CA PRO A 233 0.48 -12.41 9.24
C PRO A 233 1.54 -12.74 10.29
N ASN A 234 2.09 -13.98 10.24
CA ASN A 234 3.35 -14.28 10.90
C ASN A 234 4.52 -13.70 10.07
N SER A 235 5.78 -13.91 10.53
CA SER A 235 6.96 -13.36 9.83
C SER A 235 7.03 -13.78 8.36
N LYS A 236 6.65 -15.04 8.04
CA LYS A 236 6.60 -15.52 6.64
C LYS A 236 5.52 -14.81 5.84
N GLY A 237 4.31 -14.70 6.39
CA GLY A 237 3.19 -13.99 5.75
C GLY A 237 3.48 -12.50 5.57
N ALA A 238 4.14 -11.87 6.54
CA ALA A 238 4.56 -10.47 6.45
C ALA A 238 5.57 -10.24 5.30
N VAL A 239 6.51 -11.17 5.11
CA VAL A 239 7.44 -11.14 3.96
C VAL A 239 6.68 -11.24 2.65
N THR A 240 5.75 -12.19 2.53
CA THR A 240 4.94 -12.37 1.32
C THR A 240 4.07 -11.14 1.03
N LEU A 241 3.40 -10.61 2.06
CA LEU A 241 2.55 -9.42 1.91
C LEU A 241 3.37 -8.18 1.52
N GLY A 242 4.53 -7.99 2.16
CA GLY A 242 5.44 -6.90 1.83
C GLY A 242 5.97 -6.99 0.39
N GLN A 243 6.19 -8.19 -0.15
CA GLN A 243 6.55 -8.38 -1.56
C GLN A 243 5.39 -7.95 -2.49
N PHE A 244 4.16 -8.38 -2.24
CA PHE A 244 2.99 -7.91 -3.00
C PHE A 244 2.87 -6.38 -3.00
N TRP A 245 3.12 -5.74 -1.85
CA TRP A 245 3.07 -4.28 -1.74
C TRP A 245 4.20 -3.60 -2.52
N GLY A 246 5.41 -4.14 -2.40
CA GLY A 246 6.57 -3.64 -3.16
C GLY A 246 6.35 -3.73 -4.66
N GLU A 247 5.85 -4.87 -5.16
CA GLU A 247 5.52 -5.07 -6.56
C GLU A 247 4.45 -4.10 -7.06
N ALA A 248 3.39 -3.89 -6.27
CA ALA A 248 2.32 -2.95 -6.60
C ALA A 248 2.84 -1.51 -6.72
N ILE A 249 3.65 -1.05 -5.76
CA ILE A 249 4.27 0.27 -5.79
C ILE A 249 5.22 0.39 -6.99
N TYR A 250 6.08 -0.61 -7.20
CA TYR A 250 7.04 -0.61 -8.31
C TYR A 250 6.34 -0.48 -9.66
N LYS A 251 5.25 -1.23 -9.87
CA LYS A 251 4.45 -1.17 -11.10
C LYS A 251 3.89 0.24 -11.37
N VAL A 252 3.44 0.94 -10.32
CA VAL A 252 2.91 2.31 -10.43
C VAL A 252 4.01 3.34 -10.72
N ILE A 253 5.22 3.10 -10.21
CA ILE A 253 6.33 4.06 -10.32
C ILE A 253 7.16 3.79 -11.57
N ALA A 254 7.30 2.54 -12.02
CA ALA A 254 8.11 2.17 -13.19
C ALA A 254 7.48 2.62 -14.51
N ASN A 255 6.14 2.66 -14.56
CA ASN A 255 5.36 3.15 -15.71
C ASN A 255 5.25 4.68 -15.67
#